data_25f24c351683ce71ed4e4f55f2196fdb
#
_entry.id   25f24c351683ce71ed4e4f55f2196fdb
#
_cell.length_a   1.000
_cell.length_b   1.000
_cell.length_c   1.000
_cell.angle_alpha   90.00
_cell.angle_beta   90.00
_cell.angle_gamma   90.00
#
_symmetry.space_group_name_H-M   'P 1'
#
loop_
_entity.id
_entity.type
_entity.pdbx_description
1 polymer ?
#
loop_
_entity_poly.entity_id
_entity_poly.type
_entity_poly.pdbx_seq_one_letter_code
_entity_poly.pdbx_strand_id
1 'polypeptide(L)'
;MRIHPENDNFFGTKARQFLFLRGKSAHFASAVFYMIDVIRSILLYSWRKVDYVVFVRYLMGTAYLPAPLDKIAYHFFALVVPKSEIMIFLDVSPEAAVSRIVQSRVEREMFEDTDSLNKVRNRALSLAFLDKWIIVDSNRPTTEVAASIMKIIS
;
A
#
# COMPACT_ATOMS: atom_id res chain seq x y z
N MET A 1 12.36 7.19 3.99
CA MET A 1 11.33 6.21 3.61
C MET A 1 10.24 6.21 4.67
N ARG A 2 8.96 6.19 4.25
CA ARG A 2 7.78 6.12 5.13
C ARG A 2 6.92 4.95 4.73
N ILE A 3 6.58 4.09 5.71
CA ILE A 3 5.80 2.86 5.50
C ILE A 3 4.50 2.97 6.28
N HIS A 4 3.36 2.94 5.58
CA HIS A 4 2.05 3.07 6.19
C HIS A 4 1.37 1.71 6.42
N PRO A 5 0.61 1.56 7.52
CA PRO A 5 0.42 2.53 8.60
C PRO A 5 1.66 2.66 9.50
N GLU A 6 1.97 3.89 9.94
CA GLU A 6 3.11 4.19 10.80
C GLU A 6 2.82 3.91 12.28
N ASN A 7 3.87 3.56 13.05
CA ASN A 7 3.73 3.30 14.49
C ASN A 7 4.08 4.51 15.37
N ASP A 8 4.52 5.61 14.76
CA ASP A 8 4.99 6.82 15.44
C ASP A 8 3.87 7.79 15.83
N ASN A 9 2.62 7.45 15.50
CA ASN A 9 1.47 8.30 15.74
C ASN A 9 0.19 7.52 16.05
N PHE A 10 -0.80 8.22 16.64
CA PHE A 10 -2.07 7.63 17.04
C PHE A 10 -2.84 7.00 15.86
N PHE A 11 -2.89 7.66 14.71
CA PHE A 11 -3.69 7.22 13.57
C PHE A 11 -3.12 5.95 12.94
N GLY A 12 -1.81 5.90 12.72
CA GLY A 12 -1.14 4.71 12.18
C GLY A 12 -1.23 3.52 13.14
N THR A 13 -1.06 3.77 14.45
CA THR A 13 -1.24 2.73 15.47
C THR A 13 -2.66 2.17 15.47
N LYS A 14 -3.69 3.04 15.38
CA LYS A 14 -5.10 2.61 15.28
C LYS A 14 -5.38 1.87 13.99
N ALA A 15 -4.91 2.35 12.84
CA ALA A 15 -5.03 1.65 11.57
C ALA A 15 -4.51 0.22 11.68
N ARG A 16 -3.32 0.05 12.26
CA ARG A 16 -2.69 -1.26 12.45
C ARG A 16 -3.48 -2.15 13.42
N GLN A 17 -3.98 -1.63 14.54
CA GLN A 17 -4.81 -2.41 15.46
C GLN A 17 -6.05 -2.97 14.75
N PHE A 18 -6.72 -2.18 13.90
CA PHE A 18 -7.89 -2.63 13.17
C PHE A 18 -7.59 -3.65 12.07
N LEU A 19 -6.35 -3.74 11.56
CA LEU A 19 -5.93 -4.78 10.61
C LEU A 19 -5.93 -6.19 11.22
N PHE A 20 -5.78 -6.32 12.53
CA PHE A 20 -5.84 -7.61 13.22
C PHE A 20 -7.26 -8.00 13.65
N LEU A 21 -8.24 -7.09 13.53
CA LEU A 21 -9.64 -7.37 13.86
C LEU A 21 -10.39 -7.85 12.60
N ARG A 22 -11.41 -8.71 12.81
CA ARG A 22 -12.25 -9.22 11.73
C ARG A 22 -13.58 -8.46 11.67
N GLY A 23 -14.11 -8.29 10.47
CA GLY A 23 -15.44 -7.70 10.24
C GLY A 23 -15.43 -6.42 9.40
N LYS A 24 -16.59 -6.12 8.77
CA LYS A 24 -16.73 -4.96 7.87
C LYS A 24 -16.44 -3.61 8.54
N SER A 25 -16.86 -3.46 9.80
CA SER A 25 -16.59 -2.24 10.58
C SER A 25 -15.10 -2.04 10.87
N ALA A 26 -14.37 -3.13 11.17
CA ALA A 26 -12.93 -3.09 11.37
C ALA A 26 -12.18 -2.72 10.08
N HIS A 27 -12.61 -3.26 8.94
CA HIS A 27 -12.07 -2.89 7.63
C HIS A 27 -12.24 -1.40 7.33
N PHE A 28 -13.45 -0.88 7.56
CA PHE A 28 -13.73 0.53 7.33
C PHE A 28 -12.92 1.43 8.27
N ALA A 29 -12.88 1.10 9.56
CA ALA A 29 -12.11 1.86 10.55
C ALA A 29 -10.61 1.83 10.22
N SER A 30 -10.05 0.68 9.87
CA SER A 30 -8.65 0.57 9.43
C SER A 30 -8.36 1.48 8.23
N ALA A 31 -9.24 1.48 7.22
CA ALA A 31 -9.09 2.32 6.04
C ALA A 31 -9.12 3.81 6.37
N VAL A 32 -10.03 4.26 7.24
CA VAL A 32 -10.13 5.66 7.64
C VAL A 32 -8.89 6.11 8.41
N PHE A 33 -8.45 5.35 9.41
CA PHE A 33 -7.25 5.68 10.17
C PHE A 33 -5.99 5.63 9.32
N TYR A 34 -5.89 4.67 8.40
CA TYR A 34 -4.82 4.59 7.41
C TYR A 34 -4.78 5.86 6.54
N MET A 35 -5.94 6.30 6.08
CA MET A 35 -6.09 7.50 5.27
C MET A 35 -5.54 8.74 5.98
N ILE A 36 -5.94 8.94 7.23
CA ILE A 36 -5.49 10.08 8.05
C ILE A 36 -3.98 10.00 8.28
N ASP A 37 -3.43 8.81 8.54
CA ASP A 37 -2.00 8.60 8.72
C ASP A 37 -1.20 8.98 7.47
N VAL A 38 -1.66 8.59 6.28
CA VAL A 38 -1.02 8.94 4.99
C VAL A 38 -1.06 10.46 4.77
N ILE A 39 -2.22 11.10 4.93
CA ILE A 39 -2.37 12.55 4.75
C ILE A 39 -1.45 13.30 5.72
N ARG A 40 -1.43 12.91 6.99
CA ARG A 40 -0.53 13.49 7.99
C ARG A 40 0.93 13.36 7.55
N SER A 41 1.37 12.20 7.12
CA SER A 41 2.74 11.98 6.69
C SER A 41 3.11 12.86 5.50
N ILE A 42 2.23 13.02 4.53
CA ILE A 42 2.46 13.89 3.38
C ILE A 42 2.63 15.34 3.86
N LEU A 43 1.70 15.85 4.68
CA LEU A 43 1.76 17.23 5.18
C LEU A 43 3.03 17.52 5.97
N LEU A 44 3.56 16.53 6.70
CA LEU A 44 4.76 16.72 7.53
C LEU A 44 6.08 16.52 6.79
N TYR A 45 6.09 15.67 5.75
CA TYR A 45 7.34 15.20 5.15
C TYR A 45 7.56 15.60 3.69
N SER A 46 6.52 15.98 2.93
CA SER A 46 6.67 16.42 1.52
C SER A 46 7.49 17.71 1.36
N TRP A 47 7.54 18.54 2.40
CA TRP A 47 8.23 19.83 2.38
C TRP A 47 9.71 19.74 2.78
N ARG A 48 10.19 18.55 3.13
CA ARG A 48 11.58 18.39 3.54
C ARG A 48 12.51 18.47 2.33
N LYS A 49 13.58 19.26 2.47
CA LYS A 49 14.65 19.34 1.48
C LYS A 49 15.52 18.08 1.57
N VAL A 50 15.15 17.05 0.84
CA VAL A 50 15.87 15.77 0.69
C VAL A 50 15.80 15.35 -0.77
N ASP A 51 16.77 14.57 -1.23
CA ASP A 51 16.85 14.14 -2.62
C ASP A 51 15.63 13.25 -3.00
N TYR A 52 15.21 12.39 -2.09
CA TYR A 52 14.06 11.48 -2.31
C TYR A 52 13.20 11.32 -1.07
N VAL A 53 11.88 11.38 -1.25
CA VAL A 53 10.89 10.97 -0.26
C VAL A 53 10.16 9.74 -0.79
N VAL A 54 10.31 8.59 -0.12
CA VAL A 54 9.69 7.33 -0.52
C VAL A 54 8.52 7.03 0.41
N PHE A 55 7.31 6.94 -0.15
CA PHE A 55 6.11 6.49 0.53
C PHE A 55 5.77 5.06 0.12
N VAL A 56 5.59 4.16 1.08
CA VAL A 56 5.17 2.78 0.84
C VAL A 56 3.69 2.62 1.18
N ARG A 57 2.96 1.88 0.35
CA ARG A 57 1.50 1.67 0.45
C ARG A 57 0.63 2.92 0.21
N TYR A 58 1.15 4.00 -0.14
CA TYR A 58 0.52 5.28 -0.45
C TYR A 58 -0.92 5.17 -1.02
N LEU A 59 -1.19 5.59 -2.26
CA LEU A 59 -2.51 5.49 -2.90
C LEU A 59 -3.02 4.04 -3.03
N MET A 60 -2.11 3.07 -3.19
CA MET A 60 -2.47 1.65 -3.32
C MET A 60 -3.09 1.04 -2.07
N GLY A 61 -3.02 1.68 -0.92
CA GLY A 61 -3.78 1.27 0.26
C GLY A 61 -5.29 1.19 0.03
N THR A 62 -5.83 1.94 -0.93
CA THR A 62 -7.25 1.90 -1.29
C THR A 62 -7.69 0.58 -1.94
N ALA A 63 -6.77 -0.20 -2.53
CA ALA A 63 -7.06 -1.52 -3.09
C ALA A 63 -7.58 -2.54 -2.06
N TYR A 64 -7.36 -2.29 -0.77
CA TYR A 64 -7.91 -3.10 0.32
C TYR A 64 -9.41 -2.85 0.56
N LEU A 65 -9.97 -1.76 0.05
CA LEU A 65 -11.40 -1.50 0.11
C LEU A 65 -12.17 -2.38 -0.89
N PRO A 66 -13.41 -2.78 -0.58
CA PRO A 66 -14.24 -3.51 -1.53
C PRO A 66 -14.67 -2.61 -2.69
N ALA A 67 -14.84 -3.19 -3.90
CA ALA A 67 -15.41 -2.48 -5.01
C ALA A 67 -16.87 -2.03 -4.70
N PRO A 68 -17.30 -0.83 -5.13
CA PRO A 68 -16.57 0.17 -5.92
C PRO A 68 -15.78 1.19 -5.07
N LEU A 69 -15.72 1.01 -3.75
CA LEU A 69 -15.11 1.97 -2.81
C LEU A 69 -13.59 2.13 -3.06
N ASP A 70 -12.92 1.10 -3.54
CA ASP A 70 -11.52 1.13 -3.93
C ASP A 70 -11.22 2.24 -4.94
N LYS A 71 -11.99 2.32 -6.02
CA LYS A 71 -11.83 3.35 -7.08
C LYS A 71 -12.25 4.73 -6.60
N ILE A 72 -13.37 4.82 -5.88
CA ILE A 72 -13.87 6.10 -5.34
C ILE A 72 -12.83 6.70 -4.38
N ALA A 73 -12.34 5.89 -3.44
CA ALA A 73 -11.32 6.32 -2.51
C ALA A 73 -10.00 6.68 -3.21
N TYR A 74 -9.58 5.91 -4.22
CA TYR A 74 -8.39 6.19 -4.99
C TYR A 74 -8.47 7.56 -5.67
N HIS A 75 -9.55 7.85 -6.38
CA HIS A 75 -9.74 9.14 -7.04
C HIS A 75 -9.81 10.29 -6.05
N PHE A 76 -10.52 10.11 -4.93
CA PHE A 76 -10.57 11.12 -3.87
C PHE A 76 -9.17 11.42 -3.32
N PHE A 77 -8.40 10.38 -2.99
CA PHE A 77 -7.02 10.54 -2.53
C PHE A 77 -6.13 11.22 -3.56
N ALA A 78 -6.22 10.80 -4.82
CA ALA A 78 -5.43 11.37 -5.90
C ALA A 78 -5.72 12.87 -6.16
N LEU A 79 -6.88 13.37 -5.69
CA LEU A 79 -7.22 14.80 -5.72
C LEU A 79 -6.69 15.57 -4.51
N VAL A 80 -6.67 14.93 -3.34
CA VAL A 80 -6.32 15.58 -2.07
C VAL A 80 -4.82 15.60 -1.81
N VAL A 81 -4.10 14.58 -2.29
CA VAL A 81 -2.67 14.41 -2.04
C VAL A 81 -1.86 14.61 -3.30
N PRO A 82 -0.69 15.28 -3.23
CA PRO A 82 0.18 15.44 -4.38
C PRO A 82 0.61 14.06 -4.91
N LYS A 83 0.46 13.85 -6.21
CA LYS A 83 0.94 12.62 -6.85
C LYS A 83 2.47 12.59 -6.85
N SER A 84 3.02 11.40 -6.64
CA SER A 84 4.45 11.16 -6.79
C SER A 84 4.84 11.24 -8.28
N GLU A 85 6.02 11.76 -8.57
CA GLU A 85 6.58 11.78 -9.93
C GLU A 85 6.77 10.35 -10.46
N ILE A 86 7.17 9.44 -9.59
CA ILE A 86 7.36 8.03 -9.91
C ILE A 86 6.46 7.19 -9.01
N MET A 87 5.55 6.43 -9.63
CA MET A 87 4.66 5.52 -8.93
C MET A 87 4.95 4.09 -9.37
N ILE A 88 5.41 3.24 -8.45
CA ILE A 88 5.79 1.86 -8.72
C ILE A 88 4.85 0.91 -7.97
N PHE A 89 4.27 -0.04 -8.71
CA PHE A 89 3.51 -1.15 -8.16
C PHE A 89 4.35 -2.43 -8.26
N LEU A 90 4.67 -3.02 -7.10
CA LEU A 90 5.38 -4.29 -7.02
C LEU A 90 4.35 -5.43 -7.08
N ASP A 91 4.19 -6.02 -8.26
CA ASP A 91 3.26 -7.12 -8.47
C ASP A 91 3.87 -8.44 -8.03
N VAL A 92 3.17 -9.16 -7.16
CA VAL A 92 3.56 -10.49 -6.66
C VAL A 92 2.37 -11.42 -6.69
N SER A 93 2.57 -12.69 -7.04
CA SER A 93 1.50 -13.68 -6.98
C SER A 93 1.03 -13.92 -5.55
N PRO A 94 -0.27 -14.20 -5.34
CA PRO A 94 -0.80 -14.45 -3.99
C PRO A 94 -0.06 -15.57 -3.26
N GLU A 95 0.31 -16.64 -3.96
CA GLU A 95 1.01 -17.79 -3.41
C GLU A 95 2.41 -17.40 -2.92
N ALA A 96 3.16 -16.64 -3.73
CA ALA A 96 4.48 -16.14 -3.35
C ALA A 96 4.38 -15.15 -2.18
N ALA A 97 3.35 -14.31 -2.15
CA ALA A 97 3.09 -13.38 -1.05
C ALA A 97 2.81 -14.13 0.25
N VAL A 98 1.89 -15.10 0.26
CA VAL A 98 1.58 -15.95 1.44
C VAL A 98 2.85 -16.66 1.92
N SER A 99 3.62 -17.27 1.03
CA SER A 99 4.87 -17.94 1.40
C SER A 99 5.84 -17.00 2.11
N ARG A 100 6.04 -15.79 1.60
CA ARG A 100 6.91 -14.78 2.22
C ARG A 100 6.40 -14.30 3.57
N ILE A 101 5.09 -14.11 3.72
CA ILE A 101 4.45 -13.70 4.97
C ILE A 101 4.66 -14.77 6.06
N VAL A 102 4.39 -16.04 5.72
CA VAL A 102 4.58 -17.18 6.66
C VAL A 102 6.02 -17.30 7.12
N GLN A 103 7.00 -17.03 6.24
CA GLN A 103 8.42 -17.05 6.59
C GLN A 103 8.85 -15.85 7.47
N SER A 104 8.15 -14.72 7.39
CA SER A 104 8.58 -13.47 8.03
C SER A 104 7.95 -13.24 9.40
N ARG A 105 6.77 -13.81 9.69
CA ARG A 105 6.04 -13.60 10.95
C ARG A 105 5.01 -14.70 11.25
N VAL A 106 4.65 -14.84 12.54
CA VAL A 106 3.68 -15.82 13.04
C VAL A 106 2.24 -15.31 12.94
N GLU A 107 2.02 -14.03 13.25
CA GLU A 107 0.68 -13.41 13.22
C GLU A 107 0.30 -12.98 11.82
N ARG A 108 -0.94 -13.32 11.42
CA ARG A 108 -1.49 -12.95 10.12
C ARG A 108 -2.45 -11.77 10.22
N GLU A 109 -2.30 -10.83 9.31
CA GLU A 109 -3.27 -9.76 9.11
C GLU A 109 -4.51 -10.25 8.36
N MET A 110 -5.58 -9.45 8.38
CA MET A 110 -6.91 -9.72 7.85
C MET A 110 -6.94 -10.19 6.38
N PHE A 111 -6.01 -9.72 5.55
CA PHE A 111 -5.99 -9.94 4.11
C PHE A 111 -4.89 -10.90 3.64
N GLU A 112 -4.30 -11.70 4.53
CA GLU A 112 -3.13 -12.53 4.23
C GLU A 112 -3.45 -13.98 3.90
N ASP A 113 -4.69 -14.29 3.52
CA ASP A 113 -5.05 -15.53 2.83
C ASP A 113 -4.98 -15.35 1.31
N THR A 114 -4.77 -16.44 0.59
CA THR A 114 -4.57 -16.43 -0.87
C THR A 114 -5.73 -15.78 -1.63
N ASP A 115 -6.98 -16.04 -1.24
CA ASP A 115 -8.16 -15.50 -1.90
C ASP A 115 -8.30 -13.99 -1.67
N SER A 116 -8.06 -13.54 -0.45
CA SER A 116 -8.09 -12.12 -0.10
C SER A 116 -6.96 -11.37 -0.81
N LEU A 117 -5.75 -11.92 -0.84
CA LEU A 117 -4.62 -11.33 -1.56
C LEU A 117 -4.86 -11.27 -3.06
N ASN A 118 -5.49 -12.29 -3.66
CA ASN A 118 -5.84 -12.27 -5.07
C ASN A 118 -6.85 -11.16 -5.39
N LYS A 119 -7.87 -10.98 -4.56
CA LYS A 119 -8.84 -9.89 -4.72
C LYS A 119 -8.18 -8.51 -4.60
N VAL A 120 -7.30 -8.32 -3.61
CA VAL A 120 -6.55 -7.07 -3.43
C VAL A 120 -5.63 -6.82 -4.61
N ARG A 121 -4.86 -7.83 -5.05
CA ARG A 121 -3.98 -7.73 -6.22
C ARG A 121 -4.73 -7.31 -7.49
N ASN A 122 -5.87 -7.92 -7.78
CA ASN A 122 -6.67 -7.60 -8.97
C ASN A 122 -7.19 -6.16 -8.92
N ARG A 123 -7.61 -5.66 -7.76
CA ARG A 123 -7.99 -4.25 -7.58
C ARG A 123 -6.78 -3.33 -7.75
N ALA A 124 -5.65 -3.65 -7.13
CA ALA A 124 -4.42 -2.86 -7.23
C ALA A 124 -3.93 -2.78 -8.69
N LEU A 125 -3.95 -3.87 -9.44
CA LEU A 125 -3.65 -3.87 -10.88
C LEU A 125 -4.62 -2.98 -11.67
N SER A 126 -5.93 -3.08 -11.38
CA SER A 126 -6.92 -2.19 -12.01
C SER A 126 -6.64 -0.71 -11.74
N LEU A 127 -6.26 -0.34 -10.52
CA LEU A 127 -5.88 1.02 -10.15
C LEU A 127 -4.55 1.44 -10.81
N ALA A 128 -3.57 0.54 -10.87
CA ALA A 128 -2.28 0.79 -11.50
C ALA A 128 -2.43 1.13 -12.99
N PHE A 129 -3.29 0.41 -13.70
CA PHE A 129 -3.58 0.69 -15.11
C PHE A 129 -4.32 2.00 -15.32
N LEU A 130 -5.18 2.42 -14.37
CA LEU A 130 -5.90 3.70 -14.47
C LEU A 130 -4.98 4.93 -14.38
N ASP A 131 -3.91 4.84 -13.59
CA ASP A 131 -3.08 6.02 -13.25
C ASP A 131 -1.59 5.85 -13.64
N LYS A 132 -1.32 5.03 -14.64
CA LYS A 132 0.02 4.85 -15.25
C LYS A 132 1.13 4.47 -14.26
N TRP A 133 0.84 3.62 -13.28
CA TRP A 133 1.86 3.06 -12.40
C TRP A 133 2.83 2.17 -13.18
N ILE A 134 4.10 2.24 -12.85
CA ILE A 134 5.11 1.32 -13.37
C ILE A 134 4.97 -0.01 -12.63
N ILE A 135 4.58 -1.06 -13.34
CA ILE A 135 4.39 -2.39 -12.75
C ILE A 135 5.71 -3.15 -12.83
N VAL A 136 6.21 -3.56 -11.68
CA VAL A 136 7.44 -4.35 -11.56
C VAL A 136 7.09 -5.75 -11.04
N ASP A 137 7.45 -6.79 -11.80
CA ASP A 137 7.30 -8.17 -11.35
C ASP A 137 8.19 -8.45 -10.14
N SER A 138 7.55 -8.74 -9.01
CA SER A 138 8.19 -9.05 -7.73
C SER A 138 8.22 -10.54 -7.39
N ASN A 139 7.88 -11.43 -8.33
CA ASN A 139 8.07 -12.88 -8.12
C ASN A 139 9.55 -13.28 -8.20
N ARG A 140 10.39 -12.42 -8.74
CA ARG A 140 11.84 -12.59 -8.87
C ARG A 140 12.59 -12.38 -7.54
N PRO A 141 13.86 -12.75 -7.45
CA PRO A 141 14.72 -12.46 -6.30
C PRO A 141 14.75 -10.96 -5.96
N THR A 142 14.82 -10.64 -4.67
CA THR A 142 14.79 -9.25 -4.17
C THR A 142 15.87 -8.37 -4.79
N THR A 143 17.05 -8.94 -5.06
CA THR A 143 18.18 -8.25 -5.69
C THR A 143 17.86 -7.77 -7.11
N GLU A 144 17.16 -8.59 -7.89
CA GLU A 144 16.74 -8.26 -9.26
C GLU A 144 15.63 -7.21 -9.26
N VAL A 145 14.68 -7.34 -8.33
CA VAL A 145 13.61 -6.35 -8.13
C VAL A 145 14.21 -5.00 -7.75
N ALA A 146 15.16 -4.99 -6.80
CA ALA A 146 15.86 -3.78 -6.39
C ALA A 146 16.62 -3.14 -7.57
N ALA A 147 17.33 -3.92 -8.36
CA ALA A 147 18.03 -3.43 -9.56
C ALA A 147 17.06 -2.81 -10.59
N SER A 148 15.87 -3.41 -10.75
CA SER A 148 14.82 -2.87 -11.63
C SER A 148 14.29 -1.53 -11.12
N ILE A 149 14.05 -1.41 -9.82
CA ILE A 149 13.62 -0.15 -9.19
C ILE A 149 14.69 0.93 -9.37
N MET A 150 15.95 0.60 -9.11
CA MET A 150 17.04 1.56 -9.26
C MET A 150 17.15 2.14 -10.68
N LYS A 151 16.91 1.31 -11.72
CA LYS A 151 16.87 1.78 -13.12
C LYS A 151 15.68 2.70 -13.43
N ILE A 152 14.59 2.62 -12.66
CA ILE A 152 13.41 3.47 -12.86
C ILE A 152 13.63 4.85 -12.24
N ILE A 153 14.39 4.92 -11.14
CA ILE A 153 14.59 6.15 -10.36
C ILE A 153 15.92 6.88 -10.70
N SER A 154 16.81 6.26 -11.46
CA SER A 154 18.05 6.87 -11.98
C SER A 154 17.80 7.70 -13.23
#